data_8a0ee0a62803f08b9d55b3a080c2252a
#
_entry.id   8a0ee0a62803f08b9d55b3a080c2252a
#
_cell.length_a   1.000
_cell.length_b   1.000
_cell.length_c   1.000
_cell.angle_alpha   90.00
_cell.angle_beta   90.00
_cell.angle_gamma   90.00
#
_symmetry.space_group_name_H-M   'P 1'
#
loop_
_entity.id
_entity.type
_entity.pdbx_description
1 polymer ?
#
loop_
_entity_poly.entity_id
_entity_poly.type
_entity_poly.pdbx_seq_one_letter_code
_entity_poly.pdbx_strand_id
1 'polypeptide(L)'
;EMCIRDRSKVAGEFMLQMRVPGAMIEAKHLKLVQDLCERFGNGTFHLGTRQTFDIPGVKYENIEEVNKYIKSYIHDVDVEMCGVDMDVTDYGYPTIGARNVMSCIGNAHCIKGNANTYELARKIERIVFPSHYHIKVAVAGCPNDCVKANFNDFGIMGINKQVYDIDRCIGCGSCVDACKHHATGVLSLNQNGKIDKDACCCVGCGECSLICPTGAWTRGDKKLYRVTLGGRTGKQNPRAGKLFLNWVTEDVILGMFANWQKFSAWALDYKPEYLHGGHLIDRVGYKEFVKHIFEGVEFNPEAKMADDIFWAENEQRGN
;
A
#
# COMPACT_ATOMS: atom_id res chain seq x y z
N GLU A 1 -10.93 -15.76 -15.87
CA GLU A 1 -10.50 -14.62 -16.68
C GLU A 1 -9.07 -14.25 -16.29
N MET A 2 -8.15 -14.54 -17.17
CA MET A 2 -6.71 -14.42 -16.95
C MET A 2 -6.25 -12.99 -16.77
N CYS A 3 -5.23 -12.78 -15.94
CA CYS A 3 -4.47 -11.52 -15.88
C CYS A 3 -3.62 -11.25 -17.15
N ILE A 4 -4.01 -11.83 -18.27
CA ILE A 4 -3.44 -11.52 -19.58
C ILE A 4 -4.20 -10.31 -20.12
N ARG A 5 -3.61 -9.13 -20.00
CA ARG A 5 -4.17 -7.94 -20.64
C ARG A 5 -3.73 -7.92 -22.09
N ASP A 6 -4.70 -7.89 -22.98
CA ASP A 6 -4.53 -7.51 -24.37
C ASP A 6 -4.04 -6.05 -24.44
N ARG A 7 -2.72 -5.88 -24.29
CA ARG A 7 -2.02 -4.59 -24.44
C ARG A 7 -0.78 -4.73 -25.32
N SER A 8 -0.58 -5.89 -25.93
CA SER A 8 0.46 -6.02 -26.93
C SER A 8 0.11 -5.16 -28.15
N LYS A 9 1.12 -4.51 -28.74
CA LYS A 9 1.00 -3.88 -30.06
C LYS A 9 0.96 -4.92 -31.18
N VAL A 10 1.29 -6.15 -30.89
CA VAL A 10 1.29 -7.28 -31.81
C VAL A 10 -0.01 -8.05 -31.61
N ALA A 11 -0.79 -8.17 -32.68
CA ALA A 11 -2.05 -8.91 -32.64
C ALA A 11 -1.80 -10.39 -32.30
N GLY A 12 -2.63 -10.92 -31.40
CA GLY A 12 -2.49 -12.31 -30.92
C GLY A 12 -1.48 -12.54 -29.82
N GLU A 13 -0.76 -11.49 -29.39
CA GLU A 13 0.15 -11.54 -28.23
C GLU A 13 -0.45 -10.86 -27.01
N PHE A 14 -0.10 -11.38 -25.86
CA PHE A 14 -0.55 -10.92 -24.53
C PHE A 14 0.64 -10.68 -23.61
N MET A 15 0.36 -9.99 -22.50
CA MET A 15 1.30 -9.81 -21.42
C MET A 15 0.78 -10.54 -20.18
N LEU A 16 1.49 -11.56 -19.73
CA LEU A 16 1.22 -12.23 -18.44
C LEU A 16 1.68 -11.34 -17.31
N GLN A 17 0.80 -11.06 -16.34
CA GLN A 17 1.15 -10.37 -15.08
C GLN A 17 1.09 -11.35 -13.93
N MET A 18 2.23 -11.59 -13.29
CA MET A 18 2.33 -12.44 -12.10
C MET A 18 2.35 -11.57 -10.84
N ARG A 19 1.55 -11.93 -9.85
CA ARG A 19 1.46 -11.22 -8.57
C ARG A 19 2.70 -11.49 -7.72
N VAL A 20 3.09 -10.51 -6.91
CA VAL A 20 4.15 -10.62 -5.89
C VAL A 20 3.63 -10.00 -4.60
N PRO A 21 2.82 -10.74 -3.81
CA PRO A 21 2.22 -10.22 -2.59
C PRO A 21 3.26 -9.70 -1.60
N GLY A 22 3.08 -8.43 -1.17
CA GLY A 22 4.03 -7.77 -0.30
C GLY A 22 5.38 -7.48 -0.96
N ALA A 23 5.49 -7.55 -2.29
CA ALA A 23 6.70 -7.30 -3.08
C ALA A 23 7.94 -8.12 -2.66
N MET A 24 7.73 -9.27 -2.03
CA MET A 24 8.80 -10.15 -1.55
C MET A 24 8.46 -11.61 -1.81
N ILE A 25 9.33 -12.31 -2.53
CA ILE A 25 9.23 -13.74 -2.81
C ILE A 25 10.59 -14.42 -2.59
N GLU A 26 10.58 -15.73 -2.49
CA GLU A 26 11.81 -16.50 -2.44
C GLU A 26 12.53 -16.51 -3.81
N ALA A 27 13.85 -16.46 -3.79
CA ALA A 27 14.66 -16.41 -5.01
C ALA A 27 14.44 -17.62 -5.94
N LYS A 28 14.00 -18.78 -5.41
CA LYS A 28 13.68 -19.98 -6.20
C LYS A 28 12.64 -19.72 -7.32
N HIS A 29 11.70 -18.76 -7.08
CA HIS A 29 10.67 -18.43 -8.06
C HIS A 29 11.18 -17.69 -9.29
N LEU A 30 12.37 -17.07 -9.21
CA LEU A 30 12.98 -16.38 -10.35
C LEU A 30 13.29 -17.35 -11.49
N LYS A 31 13.58 -18.63 -11.18
CA LYS A 31 13.80 -19.65 -12.22
C LYS A 31 12.53 -19.92 -13.02
N LEU A 32 11.37 -20.00 -12.36
CA LEU A 32 10.08 -20.15 -13.06
C LEU A 32 9.78 -18.93 -13.93
N VAL A 33 10.08 -17.71 -13.48
CA VAL A 33 9.91 -16.49 -14.28
C VAL A 33 10.83 -16.53 -15.50
N GLN A 34 12.09 -16.95 -15.35
CA GLN A 34 13.02 -17.14 -16.46
C GLN A 34 12.47 -18.14 -17.48
N ASP A 35 12.09 -19.34 -17.03
CA ASP A 35 11.55 -20.38 -17.89
C ASP A 35 10.30 -19.92 -18.66
N LEU A 36 9.42 -19.15 -18.02
CA LEU A 36 8.24 -18.55 -18.67
C LEU A 36 8.62 -17.56 -19.77
N CYS A 37 9.61 -16.71 -19.53
CA CYS A 37 10.08 -15.73 -20.50
C CYS A 37 10.68 -16.41 -21.75
N GLU A 38 11.48 -17.47 -21.53
CA GLU A 38 12.19 -18.19 -22.61
C GLU A 38 11.25 -19.10 -23.42
N ARG A 39 10.30 -19.76 -22.76
CA ARG A 39 9.42 -20.74 -23.43
C ARG A 39 8.18 -20.13 -24.06
N PHE A 40 7.55 -19.15 -23.41
CA PHE A 40 6.25 -18.64 -23.79
C PHE A 40 6.24 -17.14 -24.12
N GLY A 41 7.20 -16.38 -23.59
CA GLY A 41 7.35 -14.94 -23.82
C GLY A 41 8.34 -14.62 -24.95
N ASN A 42 8.82 -13.38 -24.95
CA ASN A 42 9.82 -12.90 -25.90
C ASN A 42 11.27 -12.93 -25.34
N GLY A 43 11.53 -13.70 -24.29
CA GLY A 43 12.83 -13.78 -23.63
C GLY A 43 13.13 -12.65 -22.64
N THR A 44 12.17 -11.76 -22.38
CA THR A 44 12.32 -10.65 -21.43
C THR A 44 11.17 -10.60 -20.42
N PHE A 45 11.41 -9.98 -19.27
CA PHE A 45 10.32 -9.59 -18.36
C PHE A 45 10.50 -8.13 -17.93
N HIS A 46 9.40 -7.51 -17.54
CA HIS A 46 9.34 -6.16 -17.02
C HIS A 46 8.89 -6.18 -15.56
N LEU A 47 9.53 -5.39 -14.70
CA LEU A 47 9.05 -5.14 -13.35
C LEU A 47 7.92 -4.13 -13.41
N GLY A 48 6.70 -4.62 -13.22
CA GLY A 48 5.51 -3.80 -13.30
C GLY A 48 5.47 -2.69 -12.24
N THR A 49 4.79 -1.60 -12.54
CA THR A 49 4.64 -0.46 -11.61
C THR A 49 3.97 -0.83 -10.28
N ARG A 50 3.32 -1.99 -10.22
CA ARG A 50 2.74 -2.55 -9.01
C ARG A 50 3.53 -3.72 -8.44
N GLN A 51 4.83 -3.75 -8.75
CA GLN A 51 5.74 -4.81 -8.25
C GLN A 51 5.31 -6.22 -8.68
N THR A 52 4.84 -6.34 -9.92
CA THR A 52 4.49 -7.60 -10.59
C THR A 52 5.60 -7.99 -11.56
N PHE A 53 5.70 -9.27 -11.89
CA PHE A 53 6.44 -9.71 -13.06
C PHE A 53 5.51 -9.67 -14.27
N ASP A 54 5.87 -8.86 -15.26
CA ASP A 54 5.10 -8.70 -16.49
C ASP A 54 5.90 -9.35 -17.62
N ILE A 55 5.40 -10.44 -18.21
CA ILE A 55 6.05 -11.22 -19.25
C ILE A 55 5.35 -10.94 -20.59
N PRO A 56 5.96 -10.15 -21.49
CA PRO A 56 5.39 -9.84 -22.81
C PRO A 56 5.61 -10.96 -23.82
N GLY A 57 4.81 -10.94 -24.90
CA GLY A 57 4.97 -11.84 -26.05
C GLY A 57 4.33 -13.21 -25.90
N VAL A 58 3.47 -13.42 -24.88
CA VAL A 58 2.72 -14.65 -24.70
C VAL A 58 1.66 -14.76 -25.79
N LYS A 59 1.74 -15.80 -26.65
CA LYS A 59 0.78 -16.01 -27.72
C LYS A 59 -0.53 -16.61 -27.21
N TYR A 60 -1.64 -16.28 -27.89
CA TYR A 60 -2.97 -16.78 -27.54
C TYR A 60 -3.03 -18.31 -27.45
N GLU A 61 -2.40 -19.00 -28.37
CA GLU A 61 -2.35 -20.47 -28.43
C GLU A 61 -1.67 -21.12 -27.22
N ASN A 62 -0.78 -20.40 -26.54
CA ASN A 62 -0.01 -20.89 -25.40
C ASN A 62 -0.69 -20.59 -24.04
N ILE A 63 -1.80 -19.86 -24.03
CA ILE A 63 -2.44 -19.38 -22.78
C ILE A 63 -2.79 -20.53 -21.84
N GLU A 64 -3.36 -21.61 -22.37
CA GLU A 64 -3.75 -22.76 -21.56
C GLU A 64 -2.54 -23.45 -20.92
N GLU A 65 -1.45 -23.62 -21.68
CA GLU A 65 -0.21 -24.20 -21.17
C GLU A 65 0.46 -23.30 -20.13
N VAL A 66 0.50 -21.99 -20.39
CA VAL A 66 1.01 -20.98 -19.43
C VAL A 66 0.24 -21.04 -18.12
N ASN A 67 -1.08 -21.11 -18.17
CA ASN A 67 -1.91 -21.19 -16.94
C ASN A 67 -1.58 -22.43 -16.12
N LYS A 68 -1.49 -23.60 -16.77
CA LYS A 68 -1.07 -24.84 -16.10
C LYS A 68 0.35 -24.71 -15.52
N TYR A 69 1.24 -24.03 -16.22
CA TYR A 69 2.63 -23.85 -15.80
C TYR A 69 2.74 -22.93 -14.57
N ILE A 70 1.98 -21.82 -14.50
CA ILE A 70 2.00 -20.89 -13.37
C ILE A 70 1.23 -21.38 -12.13
N LYS A 71 0.51 -22.50 -12.23
CA LYS A 71 -0.30 -23.05 -11.14
C LYS A 71 0.50 -23.27 -9.86
N SER A 72 1.70 -23.84 -9.97
CA SER A 72 2.59 -24.03 -8.82
C SER A 72 3.03 -22.69 -8.19
N TYR A 73 3.31 -21.69 -9.02
CA TYR A 73 3.66 -20.36 -8.53
C TYR A 73 2.51 -19.72 -7.77
N ILE A 74 1.27 -19.79 -8.30
CA ILE A 74 0.09 -19.24 -7.63
C ILE A 74 -0.12 -19.93 -6.29
N HIS A 75 0.00 -21.26 -6.25
CA HIS A 75 -0.10 -22.02 -5.01
C HIS A 75 0.96 -21.59 -3.99
N ASP A 76 2.23 -21.62 -4.36
CA ASP A 76 3.34 -21.30 -3.45
C ASP A 76 3.29 -19.85 -2.95
N VAL A 77 2.95 -18.91 -3.84
CA VAL A 77 3.07 -17.47 -3.54
C VAL A 77 1.80 -16.88 -2.97
N ASP A 78 0.63 -17.16 -3.57
CA ASP A 78 -0.62 -16.57 -3.10
C ASP A 78 -1.25 -17.41 -1.98
N VAL A 79 -1.24 -18.74 -2.05
CA VAL A 79 -1.88 -19.59 -1.04
C VAL A 79 -0.92 -19.86 0.13
N GLU A 80 0.22 -20.50 -0.10
CA GLU A 80 1.12 -20.91 0.99
C GLU A 80 1.81 -19.71 1.66
N MET A 81 2.47 -18.87 0.87
CA MET A 81 3.26 -17.77 1.42
C MET A 81 2.38 -16.60 1.86
N CYS A 82 1.39 -16.21 1.07
CA CYS A 82 0.52 -15.09 1.39
C CYS A 82 -0.65 -15.51 2.29
N GLY A 83 -1.17 -16.73 2.17
CA GLY A 83 -2.31 -17.24 2.92
C GLY A 83 -3.67 -16.78 2.35
N VAL A 84 -3.73 -16.55 1.04
CA VAL A 84 -5.00 -16.24 0.36
C VAL A 84 -5.87 -17.50 0.31
N ASP A 85 -7.11 -17.38 0.73
CA ASP A 85 -8.09 -18.48 0.66
C ASP A 85 -8.70 -18.54 -0.75
N MET A 86 -8.16 -19.43 -1.58
CA MET A 86 -8.65 -19.67 -2.94
C MET A 86 -8.24 -21.04 -3.47
N ASP A 87 -9.06 -21.60 -4.34
CA ASP A 87 -8.71 -22.77 -5.12
C ASP A 87 -7.80 -22.39 -6.30
N VAL A 88 -6.68 -23.10 -6.44
CA VAL A 88 -5.77 -22.90 -7.57
C VAL A 88 -6.18 -23.82 -8.72
N THR A 89 -6.63 -23.24 -9.80
CA THR A 89 -7.13 -23.94 -10.99
C THR A 89 -6.13 -23.89 -12.14
N ASP A 90 -6.43 -24.61 -13.23
CA ASP A 90 -5.65 -24.57 -14.47
C ASP A 90 -5.98 -23.33 -15.35
N TYR A 91 -6.77 -22.39 -14.83
CA TYR A 91 -7.19 -21.16 -15.53
C TYR A 91 -6.43 -19.91 -15.10
N GLY A 92 -5.39 -20.05 -14.28
CA GLY A 92 -4.61 -18.93 -13.75
C GLY A 92 -5.30 -18.20 -12.62
N TYR A 93 -5.12 -16.88 -12.52
CA TYR A 93 -5.71 -16.08 -11.45
C TYR A 93 -7.22 -15.94 -11.60
N PRO A 94 -8.01 -16.08 -10.52
CA PRO A 94 -9.48 -16.11 -10.58
C PRO A 94 -10.09 -14.72 -10.91
N THR A 95 -9.35 -13.64 -10.66
CA THR A 95 -9.86 -12.27 -10.83
C THR A 95 -8.72 -11.26 -11.03
N ILE A 96 -9.06 -10.10 -11.59
CA ILE A 96 -8.13 -8.97 -11.83
C ILE A 96 -8.55 -7.68 -11.12
N GLY A 97 -9.62 -7.67 -10.35
CA GLY A 97 -10.15 -6.48 -9.69
C GLY A 97 -9.20 -5.95 -8.61
N ALA A 98 -8.94 -6.76 -7.58
CA ALA A 98 -7.95 -6.45 -6.56
C ALA A 98 -6.52 -6.49 -7.15
N ARG A 99 -5.84 -5.35 -7.11
CA ARG A 99 -4.47 -5.24 -7.62
C ARG A 99 -3.47 -5.67 -6.56
N ASN A 100 -2.29 -6.14 -7.00
CA ASN A 100 -1.17 -6.43 -6.11
C ASN A 100 -0.93 -5.27 -5.14
N VAL A 101 -0.90 -5.53 -3.84
CA VAL A 101 -0.60 -4.51 -2.82
C VAL A 101 0.89 -4.21 -2.87
N MET A 102 1.22 -2.96 -3.16
CA MET A 102 2.62 -2.54 -3.21
C MET A 102 3.17 -2.35 -1.80
N SER A 103 4.45 -2.69 -1.59
CA SER A 103 5.14 -2.37 -0.35
C SER A 103 6.58 -1.93 -0.58
N CYS A 104 7.11 -1.08 0.31
CA CYS A 104 8.55 -0.88 0.38
C CYS A 104 9.18 -1.97 1.26
N ILE A 105 10.51 -1.99 1.36
CA ILE A 105 11.23 -3.00 2.14
C ILE A 105 10.95 -2.97 3.65
N GLY A 106 10.36 -1.88 4.17
CA GLY A 106 9.92 -1.74 5.56
C GLY A 106 11.00 -1.90 6.62
N ASN A 107 10.58 -1.99 7.88
CA ASN A 107 11.50 -2.06 9.02
C ASN A 107 12.21 -3.42 9.16
N ALA A 108 11.87 -4.42 8.36
CA ALA A 108 12.63 -5.66 8.32
C ALA A 108 14.08 -5.44 7.84
N HIS A 109 14.30 -4.44 6.97
CA HIS A 109 15.62 -4.17 6.39
C HIS A 109 15.98 -2.68 6.34
N CYS A 110 15.03 -1.75 6.48
CA CYS A 110 15.26 -0.32 6.40
C CYS A 110 15.31 0.31 7.80
N ILE A 111 16.41 0.99 8.13
CA ILE A 111 16.59 1.67 9.42
C ILE A 111 15.54 2.76 9.68
N LYS A 112 15.02 3.40 8.62
CA LYS A 112 13.95 4.41 8.71
C LYS A 112 12.56 3.82 8.85
N GLY A 113 12.39 2.52 8.60
CA GLY A 113 11.09 1.84 8.66
C GLY A 113 10.50 1.83 10.08
N ASN A 114 9.23 2.17 10.21
CA ASN A 114 8.44 2.07 11.45
C ASN A 114 7.51 0.85 11.42
N ALA A 115 7.29 0.24 10.25
CA ALA A 115 6.38 -0.88 10.07
C ALA A 115 6.96 -1.98 9.18
N ASN A 116 6.56 -3.23 9.45
CA ASN A 116 6.80 -4.37 8.57
C ASN A 116 5.77 -4.34 7.42
N THR A 117 6.20 -3.82 6.30
CA THR A 117 5.32 -3.49 5.18
C THR A 117 4.85 -4.70 4.41
N TYR A 118 5.71 -5.69 4.19
CA TYR A 118 5.36 -6.88 3.43
C TYR A 118 4.37 -7.77 4.21
N GLU A 119 4.49 -7.86 5.53
CA GLU A 119 3.52 -8.60 6.36
C GLU A 119 2.14 -7.93 6.34
N LEU A 120 2.10 -6.60 6.53
CA LEU A 120 0.83 -5.87 6.45
C LEU A 120 0.22 -5.97 5.04
N ALA A 121 1.05 -5.83 3.98
CA ALA A 121 0.58 -5.97 2.61
C ALA A 121 -0.05 -7.36 2.37
N ARG A 122 0.59 -8.44 2.83
CA ARG A 122 0.04 -9.81 2.73
C ARG A 122 -1.26 -9.99 3.51
N LYS A 123 -1.35 -9.42 4.71
CA LYS A 123 -2.60 -9.43 5.50
C LYS A 123 -3.74 -8.73 4.77
N ILE A 124 -3.46 -7.61 4.10
CA ILE A 124 -4.43 -6.90 3.28
C ILE A 124 -4.81 -7.74 2.04
N GLU A 125 -3.82 -8.35 1.36
CA GLU A 125 -4.07 -9.23 0.21
C GLU A 125 -5.05 -10.36 0.55
N ARG A 126 -4.88 -11.03 1.69
CA ARG A 126 -5.80 -12.09 2.16
C ARG A 126 -7.26 -11.64 2.25
N ILE A 127 -7.47 -10.37 2.54
CA ILE A 127 -8.80 -9.80 2.73
C ILE A 127 -9.40 -9.34 1.40
N VAL A 128 -8.58 -8.70 0.55
CA VAL A 128 -9.09 -8.04 -0.66
C VAL A 128 -8.98 -8.91 -1.91
N PHE A 129 -8.17 -9.97 -1.93
CA PHE A 129 -7.99 -10.88 -3.05
C PHE A 129 -8.43 -12.32 -2.68
N PRO A 130 -9.12 -13.04 -3.57
CA PRO A 130 -9.59 -12.64 -4.89
C PRO A 130 -10.85 -11.76 -4.84
N SER A 131 -10.93 -10.74 -5.70
CA SER A 131 -12.11 -9.89 -5.82
C SER A 131 -12.22 -9.25 -7.20
N HIS A 132 -13.43 -9.11 -7.72
CA HIS A 132 -13.72 -8.39 -8.96
C HIS A 132 -13.68 -6.87 -8.77
N TYR A 133 -13.86 -6.37 -7.55
CA TYR A 133 -13.86 -4.95 -7.26
C TYR A 133 -12.44 -4.39 -7.28
N HIS A 134 -12.30 -3.28 -7.99
CA HIS A 134 -11.00 -2.67 -8.18
C HIS A 134 -10.52 -1.96 -6.91
N ILE A 135 -9.34 -2.30 -6.47
CA ILE A 135 -8.65 -1.64 -5.37
C ILE A 135 -7.15 -1.57 -5.62
N LYS A 136 -6.56 -0.44 -5.30
CA LYS A 136 -5.10 -0.21 -5.28
C LYS A 136 -4.66 0.21 -3.90
N VAL A 137 -3.80 -0.57 -3.30
CA VAL A 137 -3.23 -0.30 -1.98
C VAL A 137 -1.71 -0.23 -2.09
N ALA A 138 -1.10 0.65 -1.32
CA ALA A 138 0.35 0.69 -1.15
C ALA A 138 0.73 0.92 0.30
N VAL A 139 1.75 0.21 0.77
CA VAL A 139 2.22 0.21 2.16
C VAL A 139 3.67 0.72 2.23
N ALA A 140 3.87 1.90 2.78
CA ALA A 140 5.17 2.49 3.05
C ALA A 140 5.57 2.25 4.52
N GLY A 141 6.82 1.93 4.78
CA GLY A 141 7.34 1.69 6.13
C GLY A 141 7.51 2.95 6.97
N CYS A 142 7.55 4.13 6.37
CA CYS A 142 7.68 5.42 7.04
C CYS A 142 7.15 6.56 6.13
N PRO A 143 7.00 7.79 6.66
CA PRO A 143 6.54 8.96 5.89
C PRO A 143 7.41 9.39 4.69
N ASN A 144 8.56 8.74 4.45
CA ASN A 144 9.37 8.95 3.24
C ASN A 144 8.65 8.49 1.96
N ASP A 145 7.63 7.66 2.11
CA ASP A 145 6.72 7.22 1.05
C ASP A 145 7.40 6.72 -0.24
N CYS A 146 8.39 5.83 -0.10
CA CYS A 146 9.17 5.31 -1.23
C CYS A 146 8.33 4.61 -2.31
N VAL A 147 7.17 4.06 -1.96
CA VAL A 147 6.23 3.39 -2.89
C VAL A 147 5.14 4.30 -3.43
N LYS A 148 5.21 5.61 -3.12
CA LYS A 148 4.23 6.60 -3.56
C LYS A 148 2.79 6.22 -3.17
N ALA A 149 2.63 5.84 -1.89
CA ALA A 149 1.36 5.41 -1.32
C ALA A 149 0.24 6.46 -1.54
N ASN A 150 0.58 7.74 -1.49
CA ASN A 150 -0.37 8.85 -1.74
C ASN A 150 -1.05 8.85 -3.13
N PHE A 151 -0.58 8.04 -4.08
CA PHE A 151 -1.16 7.94 -5.42
C PHE A 151 -1.98 6.65 -5.63
N ASN A 152 -2.36 6.00 -4.53
CA ASN A 152 -3.20 4.80 -4.56
C ASN A 152 -4.57 5.09 -3.93
N ASP A 153 -5.55 4.21 -4.17
CA ASP A 153 -6.88 4.34 -3.56
C ASP A 153 -6.76 4.41 -2.03
N PHE A 154 -5.87 3.56 -1.47
CA PHE A 154 -5.44 3.60 -0.07
C PHE A 154 -3.91 3.62 0.00
N GLY A 155 -3.37 4.65 0.64
CA GLY A 155 -1.95 4.75 0.97
C GLY A 155 -1.74 4.59 2.47
N ILE A 156 -0.93 3.61 2.88
CA ILE A 156 -0.68 3.30 4.28
C ILE A 156 0.79 3.58 4.58
N MET A 157 1.07 4.30 5.66
CA MET A 157 2.43 4.64 6.07
C MET A 157 2.62 4.31 7.54
N GLY A 158 3.67 3.53 7.83
CA GLY A 158 4.09 3.29 9.21
C GLY A 158 4.60 4.58 9.87
N ILE A 159 4.04 4.93 11.00
CA ILE A 159 4.42 6.08 11.81
C ILE A 159 4.70 5.65 13.24
N ASN A 160 5.41 6.46 14.00
CA ASN A 160 5.75 6.15 15.38
C ASN A 160 5.62 7.37 16.28
N LYS A 161 5.10 7.18 17.49
CA LYS A 161 5.16 8.18 18.55
C LYS A 161 6.49 8.03 19.29
N GLN A 162 7.39 8.96 19.07
CA GLN A 162 8.67 8.96 19.78
C GLN A 162 8.50 9.36 21.24
N VAL A 163 9.23 8.68 22.10
CA VAL A 163 9.34 8.96 23.54
C VAL A 163 10.60 9.78 23.77
N TYR A 164 10.47 10.85 24.57
CA TYR A 164 11.59 11.73 24.92
C TYR A 164 11.93 11.58 26.42
N ASP A 165 13.17 11.20 26.67
CA ASP A 165 13.78 11.16 28.01
C ASP A 165 14.62 12.42 28.21
N ILE A 166 14.11 13.35 29.02
CA ILE A 166 14.74 14.65 29.26
C ILE A 166 16.07 14.49 30.01
N ASP A 167 16.23 13.47 30.86
CA ASP A 167 17.42 13.28 31.69
C ASP A 167 18.62 12.83 30.84
N ARG A 168 18.37 12.06 29.80
CA ARG A 168 19.38 11.63 28.83
C ARG A 168 19.75 12.69 27.81
N CYS A 169 19.00 13.76 27.71
CA CYS A 169 19.24 14.82 26.71
C CYS A 169 20.40 15.72 27.13
N ILE A 170 21.41 15.86 26.29
CA ILE A 170 22.56 16.76 26.46
C ILE A 170 22.41 18.10 25.75
N GLY A 171 21.28 18.41 25.12
CA GLY A 171 21.02 19.69 24.47
C GLY A 171 21.83 19.91 23.18
N CYS A 172 22.32 18.88 22.50
CA CYS A 172 23.18 19.01 21.33
C CYS A 172 22.49 19.57 20.07
N GLY A 173 21.17 19.62 20.02
CA GLY A 173 20.41 20.15 18.90
C GLY A 173 20.29 19.25 17.66
N SER A 174 21.02 18.12 17.56
CA SER A 174 21.05 17.26 16.36
C SER A 174 19.67 16.80 15.91
N CYS A 175 18.74 16.51 16.85
CA CYS A 175 17.38 16.13 16.52
C CYS A 175 16.55 17.29 15.98
N VAL A 176 16.83 18.53 16.39
CA VAL A 176 16.19 19.75 15.88
C VAL A 176 16.59 19.96 14.44
N ASP A 177 17.91 19.90 14.14
CA ASP A 177 18.44 20.05 12.79
C ASP A 177 17.91 18.95 11.86
N ALA A 178 17.94 17.69 12.29
CA ALA A 178 17.38 16.59 11.51
C ALA A 178 15.88 16.77 11.23
N CYS A 179 15.10 17.21 12.22
CA CYS A 179 13.67 17.49 12.04
C CYS A 179 13.43 18.62 11.05
N LYS A 180 14.22 19.68 11.12
CA LYS A 180 14.11 20.84 10.23
C LYS A 180 14.47 20.51 8.79
N HIS A 181 15.52 19.72 8.56
CA HIS A 181 16.02 19.41 7.22
C HIS A 181 15.34 18.22 6.55
N HIS A 182 14.85 17.25 7.34
CA HIS A 182 14.33 15.97 6.79
C HIS A 182 12.84 15.72 7.09
N ALA A 183 12.20 16.57 7.91
CA ALA A 183 10.80 16.37 8.30
C ALA A 183 10.03 17.70 8.34
N THR A 184 9.38 18.01 9.44
CA THR A 184 8.43 19.12 9.57
C THR A 184 8.94 20.29 10.42
N GLY A 185 10.13 20.17 11.02
CA GLY A 185 10.73 21.23 11.82
C GLY A 185 10.03 21.52 13.15
N VAL A 186 9.32 20.55 13.72
CA VAL A 186 8.50 20.70 14.93
C VAL A 186 9.29 20.61 16.25
N LEU A 187 10.59 20.38 16.18
CA LEU A 187 11.46 20.35 17.34
C LEU A 187 12.21 21.67 17.49
N SER A 188 12.34 22.15 18.72
CA SER A 188 13.12 23.33 19.05
C SER A 188 13.90 23.15 20.36
N LEU A 189 15.02 23.87 20.53
CA LEU A 189 15.72 23.97 21.80
C LEU A 189 15.05 25.07 22.65
N ASN A 190 14.71 24.74 23.89
CA ASN A 190 14.23 25.71 24.84
C ASN A 190 15.38 26.40 25.62
N GLN A 191 15.05 27.34 26.50
CA GLN A 191 16.02 28.12 27.27
C GLN A 191 16.90 27.24 28.20
N ASN A 192 16.42 26.06 28.58
CA ASN A 192 17.13 25.11 29.43
C ASN A 192 18.01 24.12 28.63
N GLY A 193 18.17 24.33 27.31
CA GLY A 193 18.91 23.43 26.44
C GLY A 193 18.21 22.07 26.22
N LYS A 194 16.92 21.95 26.50
CA LYS A 194 16.14 20.74 26.29
C LYS A 194 15.22 20.89 25.07
N ILE A 195 14.61 19.81 24.64
CA ILE A 195 13.83 19.80 23.40
C ILE A 195 12.35 19.96 23.68
N ASP A 196 11.76 20.96 23.05
CA ASP A 196 10.31 21.13 22.94
C ASP A 196 9.82 20.56 21.59
N LYS A 197 8.61 20.02 21.60
CA LYS A 197 8.00 19.40 20.43
C LYS A 197 6.59 19.93 20.21
N ASP A 198 6.36 20.52 19.05
CA ASP A 198 5.00 20.77 18.56
C ASP A 198 4.39 19.45 18.05
N ALA A 199 3.55 18.83 18.89
CA ALA A 199 2.97 17.53 18.60
C ALA A 199 1.93 17.57 17.47
N CYS A 200 1.32 18.72 17.17
CA CYS A 200 0.25 18.81 16.16
C CYS A 200 0.75 18.57 14.74
N CYS A 201 1.96 19.00 14.43
CA CYS A 201 2.55 18.92 13.09
C CYS A 201 3.56 17.77 12.95
N CYS A 202 3.75 16.95 13.97
CA CYS A 202 4.65 15.80 13.92
C CYS A 202 4.09 14.70 13.02
N VAL A 203 4.85 14.30 12.00
CA VAL A 203 4.46 13.24 11.06
C VAL A 203 4.86 11.82 11.52
N GLY A 204 5.51 11.68 12.68
CA GLY A 204 5.88 10.38 13.23
C GLY A 204 6.98 9.65 12.42
N CYS A 205 7.89 10.37 11.77
CA CYS A 205 8.92 9.77 10.91
C CYS A 205 10.01 9.03 11.68
N GLY A 206 10.34 9.46 12.92
CA GLY A 206 11.38 8.85 13.75
C GLY A 206 12.81 9.34 13.50
N GLU A 207 13.03 10.35 12.67
CA GLU A 207 14.38 10.91 12.41
C GLU A 207 15.08 11.37 13.69
N CYS A 208 14.35 11.96 14.65
CA CYS A 208 14.89 12.37 15.93
C CYS A 208 15.44 11.21 16.76
N SER A 209 14.82 10.02 16.67
CA SER A 209 15.30 8.82 17.37
C SER A 209 16.54 8.22 16.69
N LEU A 210 16.66 8.35 15.37
CA LEU A 210 17.79 7.81 14.63
C LEU A 210 19.08 8.60 14.85
N ILE A 211 18.97 9.92 15.03
CA ILE A 211 20.13 10.81 15.12
C ILE A 211 20.57 11.09 16.56
N CYS A 212 19.76 10.75 17.56
CA CYS A 212 20.05 11.10 18.94
C CYS A 212 21.25 10.31 19.49
N PRO A 213 22.39 10.97 19.81
CA PRO A 213 23.61 10.26 20.21
C PRO A 213 23.51 9.63 21.60
N THR A 214 22.64 10.14 22.47
CA THR A 214 22.45 9.64 23.83
C THR A 214 21.24 8.72 23.97
N GLY A 215 20.46 8.53 22.86
CA GLY A 215 19.21 7.80 22.94
C GLY A 215 18.14 8.47 23.80
N ALA A 216 18.21 9.79 23.99
CA ALA A 216 17.15 10.55 24.66
C ALA A 216 15.81 10.50 23.89
N TRP A 217 15.87 10.36 22.58
CA TRP A 217 14.73 10.02 21.74
C TRP A 217 14.73 8.53 21.42
N THR A 218 13.64 7.84 21.73
CA THR A 218 13.41 6.43 21.36
C THR A 218 12.11 6.27 20.60
N ARG A 219 11.96 5.21 19.84
CA ARG A 219 10.69 4.84 19.24
C ARG A 219 9.76 4.27 20.31
N GLY A 220 8.50 4.69 20.31
CA GLY A 220 7.48 4.06 21.15
C GLY A 220 7.14 2.65 20.67
N ASP A 221 6.62 1.83 21.58
CA ASP A 221 6.37 0.40 21.35
C ASP A 221 5.19 0.12 20.42
N LYS A 222 4.24 1.06 20.34
CA LYS A 222 3.03 0.89 19.52
C LYS A 222 3.33 1.03 18.03
N LYS A 223 2.92 0.04 17.24
CA LYS A 223 2.89 0.11 15.77
C LYS A 223 1.66 0.92 15.35
N LEU A 224 1.89 2.09 14.79
CA LEU A 224 0.84 3.01 14.37
C LEU A 224 1.00 3.36 12.90
N TYR A 225 -0.12 3.74 12.29
CA TYR A 225 -0.17 4.02 10.86
C TYR A 225 -0.92 5.31 10.58
N ARG A 226 -0.54 5.90 9.44
CA ARG A 226 -1.29 6.95 8.75
C ARG A 226 -1.89 6.33 7.49
N VAL A 227 -3.13 6.67 7.18
CA VAL A 227 -3.81 6.24 5.95
C VAL A 227 -4.22 7.47 5.15
N THR A 228 -3.89 7.46 3.86
CA THR A 228 -4.39 8.41 2.87
C THR A 228 -5.40 7.74 1.95
N LEU A 229 -6.36 8.49 1.46
CA LEU A 229 -7.51 7.99 0.72
C LEU A 229 -7.68 8.70 -0.62
N GLY A 230 -8.06 7.95 -1.64
CA GLY A 230 -8.56 8.46 -2.92
C GLY A 230 -7.51 9.00 -3.88
N GLY A 231 -6.22 8.62 -3.69
CA GLY A 231 -5.17 8.94 -4.65
C GLY A 231 -5.33 8.20 -5.96
N ARG A 232 -5.02 8.85 -7.07
CA ARG A 232 -5.03 8.26 -8.40
C ARG A 232 -4.21 9.06 -9.39
N THR A 233 -3.61 8.40 -10.39
CA THR A 233 -2.77 9.02 -11.42
C THR A 233 -3.29 8.81 -12.85
N GLY A 234 -4.54 8.39 -12.99
CA GLY A 234 -5.15 8.14 -14.30
C GLY A 234 -5.47 9.43 -15.08
N LYS A 235 -5.92 9.29 -16.34
CA LYS A 235 -6.25 10.42 -17.22
C LYS A 235 -7.44 11.27 -16.73
N GLN A 236 -8.36 10.66 -15.99
CA GLN A 236 -9.52 11.34 -15.43
C GLN A 236 -9.24 11.78 -14.00
N ASN A 237 -9.22 13.10 -13.77
CA ASN A 237 -9.06 13.73 -12.47
C ASN A 237 -7.92 13.12 -11.62
N PRO A 238 -6.65 13.19 -12.06
CA PRO A 238 -5.52 12.74 -11.24
C PRO A 238 -5.45 13.59 -9.97
N ARG A 239 -5.18 12.93 -8.84
CA ARG A 239 -5.12 13.61 -7.54
C ARG A 239 -4.26 12.83 -6.55
N ALA A 240 -3.64 13.53 -5.62
CA ALA A 240 -3.01 12.89 -4.46
C ALA A 240 -4.09 12.48 -3.44
N GLY A 241 -3.85 11.40 -2.73
CA GLY A 241 -4.67 11.00 -1.60
C GLY A 241 -4.64 12.04 -0.49
N LYS A 242 -5.76 12.22 0.17
CA LYS A 242 -5.88 13.09 1.35
C LYS A 242 -5.70 12.27 2.63
N LEU A 243 -5.24 12.91 3.70
CA LEU A 243 -5.15 12.29 5.01
C LEU A 243 -6.55 11.84 5.45
N PHE A 244 -6.69 10.56 5.72
CA PHE A 244 -7.93 9.92 6.13
C PHE A 244 -7.88 9.50 7.60
N LEU A 245 -6.89 8.67 7.93
CA LEU A 245 -6.66 8.22 9.30
C LEU A 245 -5.25 8.57 9.76
N ASN A 246 -5.10 8.85 11.04
CA ASN A 246 -3.80 9.07 11.66
C ASN A 246 -3.73 8.40 13.03
N TRP A 247 -2.58 7.84 13.39
CA TRP A 247 -2.32 7.15 14.66
C TRP A 247 -3.22 5.92 14.88
N VAL A 248 -3.61 5.23 13.82
CA VAL A 248 -4.41 4.00 13.90
C VAL A 248 -3.53 2.76 14.02
N THR A 249 -4.08 1.73 14.66
CA THR A 249 -3.44 0.41 14.74
C THR A 249 -3.67 -0.42 13.47
N GLU A 250 -2.97 -1.55 13.36
CA GLU A 250 -3.14 -2.50 12.27
C GLU A 250 -4.57 -3.07 12.23
N ASP A 251 -5.18 -3.33 13.38
CA ASP A 251 -6.53 -3.90 13.48
C ASP A 251 -7.58 -2.99 12.85
N VAL A 252 -7.47 -1.67 13.06
CA VAL A 252 -8.35 -0.69 12.40
C VAL A 252 -8.22 -0.77 10.87
N ILE A 253 -6.99 -0.91 10.37
CA ILE A 253 -6.73 -1.03 8.93
C ILE A 253 -7.33 -2.32 8.38
N LEU A 254 -7.10 -3.45 9.03
CA LEU A 254 -7.61 -4.75 8.56
C LEU A 254 -9.14 -4.81 8.63
N GLY A 255 -9.74 -4.27 9.70
CA GLY A 255 -11.19 -4.13 9.83
C GLY A 255 -11.80 -3.29 8.72
N MET A 256 -11.17 -2.16 8.38
CA MET A 256 -11.56 -1.34 7.25
C MET A 256 -11.55 -2.13 5.93
N PHE A 257 -10.49 -2.89 5.64
CA PHE A 257 -10.42 -3.68 4.41
C PHE A 257 -11.41 -4.85 4.40
N ALA A 258 -11.75 -5.45 5.56
CA ALA A 258 -12.78 -6.48 5.66
C ALA A 258 -14.14 -6.00 5.16
N ASN A 259 -14.45 -4.72 5.30
CA ASN A 259 -15.69 -4.12 4.82
C ASN A 259 -15.61 -3.62 3.36
N TRP A 260 -14.42 -3.58 2.74
CA TRP A 260 -14.23 -3.02 1.41
C TRP A 260 -15.07 -3.70 0.32
N GLN A 261 -15.13 -5.02 0.32
CA GLN A 261 -15.89 -5.75 -0.70
C GLN A 261 -17.40 -5.49 -0.59
N LYS A 262 -17.94 -5.48 0.64
CA LYS A 262 -19.35 -5.16 0.91
C LYS A 262 -19.68 -3.74 0.47
N PHE A 263 -18.84 -2.77 0.86
CA PHE A 263 -18.98 -1.39 0.46
C PHE A 263 -18.97 -1.23 -1.08
N SER A 264 -18.00 -1.85 -1.75
CA SER A 264 -17.88 -1.76 -3.22
C SER A 264 -19.08 -2.38 -3.92
N ALA A 265 -19.56 -3.53 -3.47
CA ALA A 265 -20.75 -4.17 -3.99
C ALA A 265 -21.98 -3.27 -3.86
N TRP A 266 -22.20 -2.71 -2.69
CA TRP A 266 -23.30 -1.79 -2.42
C TRP A 266 -23.21 -0.51 -3.26
N ALA A 267 -22.03 0.14 -3.32
CA ALA A 267 -21.80 1.38 -4.05
C ALA A 267 -21.95 1.22 -5.58
N LEU A 268 -21.83 -0.01 -6.08
CA LEU A 268 -21.98 -0.37 -7.51
C LEU A 268 -23.32 -1.04 -7.82
N ASP A 269 -24.29 -1.02 -6.91
CA ASP A 269 -25.58 -1.74 -7.08
C ASP A 269 -25.37 -3.22 -7.47
N TYR A 270 -24.33 -3.85 -6.90
CA TYR A 270 -23.92 -5.24 -7.18
C TYR A 270 -23.54 -5.52 -8.66
N LYS A 271 -23.22 -4.46 -9.43
CA LYS A 271 -22.77 -4.60 -10.81
C LYS A 271 -21.25 -4.77 -10.87
N PRO A 272 -20.71 -5.54 -11.82
CA PRO A 272 -19.27 -5.75 -11.98
C PRO A 272 -18.62 -4.57 -12.74
N GLU A 273 -18.76 -3.35 -12.23
CA GLU A 273 -18.13 -2.16 -12.81
C GLU A 273 -16.70 -2.00 -12.33
N TYR A 274 -15.80 -1.55 -13.22
CA TYR A 274 -14.42 -1.26 -12.91
C TYR A 274 -14.22 0.22 -12.57
N LEU A 275 -14.38 0.57 -11.30
CA LEU A 275 -14.16 1.92 -10.80
C LEU A 275 -13.08 1.94 -9.71
N HIS A 276 -12.23 2.96 -9.72
CA HIS A 276 -11.28 3.23 -8.63
C HIS A 276 -12.01 3.59 -7.33
N GLY A 277 -11.44 3.22 -6.18
CA GLY A 277 -12.02 3.48 -4.87
C GLY A 277 -12.39 4.95 -4.65
N GLY A 278 -11.55 5.88 -5.10
CA GLY A 278 -11.85 7.30 -5.03
C GLY A 278 -13.09 7.72 -5.83
N HIS A 279 -13.41 7.06 -6.95
CA HIS A 279 -14.64 7.33 -7.69
C HIS A 279 -15.88 6.80 -6.97
N LEU A 280 -15.76 5.64 -6.29
CA LEU A 280 -16.85 5.12 -5.48
C LEU A 280 -17.19 6.06 -4.33
N ILE A 281 -16.19 6.61 -3.67
CA ILE A 281 -16.37 7.58 -2.59
C ILE A 281 -17.00 8.88 -3.11
N ASP A 282 -16.54 9.39 -4.26
CA ASP A 282 -17.12 10.57 -4.90
C ASP A 282 -18.62 10.36 -5.26
N ARG A 283 -18.98 9.12 -5.68
CA ARG A 283 -20.35 8.75 -6.07
C ARG A 283 -21.30 8.70 -4.86
N VAL A 284 -20.88 8.13 -3.74
CA VAL A 284 -21.74 7.89 -2.57
C VAL A 284 -21.61 8.97 -1.49
N GLY A 285 -20.51 9.72 -1.51
CA GLY A 285 -20.15 10.70 -0.49
C GLY A 285 -19.38 10.14 0.68
N TYR A 286 -18.53 10.99 1.27
CA TYR A 286 -17.60 10.60 2.34
C TYR A 286 -18.30 10.01 3.56
N LYS A 287 -19.40 10.60 4.00
CA LYS A 287 -20.13 10.16 5.21
C LYS A 287 -20.70 8.75 5.08
N GLU A 288 -21.31 8.44 3.94
CA GLU A 288 -21.82 7.08 3.68
C GLU A 288 -20.67 6.08 3.53
N PHE A 289 -19.57 6.48 2.87
CA PHE A 289 -18.37 5.66 2.83
C PHE A 289 -17.87 5.31 4.23
N VAL A 290 -17.67 6.30 5.12
CA VAL A 290 -17.20 6.10 6.50
C VAL A 290 -18.11 5.15 7.28
N LYS A 291 -19.42 5.33 7.16
CA LYS A 291 -20.41 4.47 7.82
C LYS A 291 -20.27 2.99 7.45
N HIS A 292 -20.11 2.72 6.15
CA HIS A 292 -19.99 1.35 5.65
C HIS A 292 -18.61 0.74 5.93
N ILE A 293 -17.54 1.53 5.74
CA ILE A 293 -16.18 0.99 5.81
C ILE A 293 -15.74 0.68 7.25
N PHE A 294 -16.34 1.32 8.25
CA PHE A 294 -16.04 1.10 9.66
C PHE A 294 -17.15 0.39 10.45
N GLU A 295 -18.09 -0.24 9.76
CA GLU A 295 -19.10 -1.06 10.42
C GLU A 295 -18.42 -2.15 11.26
N GLY A 296 -18.64 -2.15 12.59
CA GLY A 296 -18.06 -3.10 13.52
C GLY A 296 -16.55 -2.95 13.78
N VAL A 297 -15.93 -1.85 13.36
CA VAL A 297 -14.49 -1.59 13.60
C VAL A 297 -14.29 -0.74 14.84
N GLU A 298 -13.52 -1.25 15.79
CA GLU A 298 -13.15 -0.53 17.01
C GLU A 298 -11.87 0.28 16.79
N PHE A 299 -11.89 1.57 17.15
CA PHE A 299 -10.74 2.45 17.03
C PHE A 299 -9.89 2.45 18.31
N ASN A 300 -8.58 2.46 18.17
CA ASN A 300 -7.68 2.70 19.28
C ASN A 300 -7.81 4.16 19.79
N PRO A 301 -7.54 4.42 21.08
CA PRO A 301 -7.79 5.75 21.71
C PRO A 301 -7.02 6.91 21.07
N GLU A 302 -5.88 6.63 20.45
CA GLU A 302 -5.05 7.65 19.78
C GLU A 302 -5.48 7.95 18.36
N ALA A 303 -6.38 7.15 17.80
CA ALA A 303 -6.82 7.27 16.42
C ALA A 303 -7.47 8.63 16.13
N LYS A 304 -7.15 9.17 15.00
CA LYS A 304 -7.78 10.38 14.46
C LYS A 304 -8.26 10.10 13.05
N MET A 305 -9.49 10.48 12.77
CA MET A 305 -10.09 10.39 11.43
C MET A 305 -10.41 11.81 10.94
N ALA A 306 -10.28 12.05 9.64
CA ALA A 306 -10.71 13.30 9.04
C ALA A 306 -12.23 13.44 9.14
N ASP A 307 -12.73 14.62 9.53
CA ASP A 307 -14.17 14.89 9.60
C ASP A 307 -14.83 14.89 8.23
N ASP A 308 -14.09 15.30 7.22
CA ASP A 308 -14.50 15.30 5.83
C ASP A 308 -13.28 15.22 4.90
N ILE A 309 -13.47 14.69 3.69
CA ILE A 309 -12.44 14.69 2.65
C ILE A 309 -13.09 15.25 1.37
N PHE A 310 -12.57 16.36 0.94
CA PHE A 310 -12.99 17.04 -0.26
C PHE A 310 -11.86 17.08 -1.30
N TRP A 311 -12.17 16.76 -2.54
CA TRP A 311 -11.30 16.98 -3.68
C TRP A 311 -11.98 17.98 -4.61
N ALA A 312 -11.31 19.10 -4.88
CA ALA A 312 -11.82 20.09 -5.84
C ALA A 312 -12.00 19.43 -7.22
N GLU A 313 -13.20 19.48 -7.76
CA GLU A 313 -13.58 18.81 -9.04
C GLU A 313 -12.86 19.37 -10.26
N ASN A 314 -12.19 20.53 -10.16
CA ASN A 314 -11.78 21.32 -11.31
C ASN A 314 -10.30 21.73 -11.36
N GLU A 315 -9.41 21.17 -10.57
CA GLU A 315 -8.00 21.57 -10.66
C GLU A 315 -7.29 21.20 -11.98
N GLN A 316 -7.96 20.46 -12.88
CA GLN A 316 -7.39 20.08 -14.19
C GLN A 316 -8.39 20.00 -15.34
N ARG A 317 -9.39 20.85 -15.39
CA ARG A 317 -9.89 21.26 -16.70
C ARG A 317 -8.94 22.35 -17.21
N GLY A 318 -7.71 21.93 -17.51
CA GLY A 318 -6.81 22.72 -18.31
C GLY A 318 -7.44 22.94 -19.67
N ASN A 319 -7.40 24.16 -20.12
CA ASN A 319 -7.82 24.71 -21.40
C ASN A 319 -7.44 23.84 -22.59
#